data_191e6285c0a403496c8f486e4be4f4cb
#
_entry.id   191e6285c0a403496c8f486e4be4f4cb
#
_cell.length_a   1.000
_cell.length_b   1.000
_cell.length_c   1.000
_cell.angle_alpha   90.00
_cell.angle_beta   90.00
_cell.angle_gamma   90.00
#
_symmetry.space_group_name_H-M   'P 1'
#
loop_
_entity.id
_entity.type
_entity.pdbx_description
1 polymer ?
#
loop_
_entity_poly.entity_id
_entity_poly.type
_entity_poly.pdbx_seq_one_letter_code
_entity_poly.pdbx_strand_id
1 'polypeptide(L)'
;MLQTTILWTHAVAGAIWIGACACFAIAGLALGAGSPEQRNFVAKSASKIDALGLVAAAVLLATGLTGLTVVTALHGFAFSTAFMTVLAIKIGLFVVMLVAMTWSMRVGAAVRAAIAREHTGAAAAAMPQMVKAHVAVVAMGAVALILGTWLMGS
;
A
#
# COMPACT_ATOMS: atom_id res chain seq x y z
N MET A 1 2.52 26.12 9.85
CA MET A 1 2.86 24.93 10.65
C MET A 1 1.91 23.76 10.41
N LEU A 2 0.58 23.90 10.59
CA LEU A 2 -0.39 22.78 10.40
C LEU A 2 -0.27 22.11 9.05
N GLN A 3 -0.26 22.85 7.96
CA GLN A 3 -0.16 22.30 6.60
C GLN A 3 1.11 21.48 6.38
N THR A 4 2.25 21.97 6.87
CA THR A 4 3.54 21.25 6.79
C THR A 4 3.49 19.94 7.56
N THR A 5 2.88 19.93 8.76
CA THR A 5 2.73 18.72 9.57
C THR A 5 1.85 17.68 8.87
N ILE A 6 0.71 18.09 8.29
CA ILE A 6 -0.18 17.21 7.53
C ILE A 6 0.57 16.58 6.34
N LEU A 7 1.31 17.40 5.59
CA LEU A 7 2.07 16.94 4.43
C LEU A 7 3.14 15.90 4.82
N TRP A 8 3.93 16.18 5.86
CA TRP A 8 4.93 15.24 6.35
C TRP A 8 4.33 13.96 6.89
N THR A 9 3.24 14.03 7.65
CA THR A 9 2.54 12.85 8.16
C THR A 9 2.03 12.00 6.99
N HIS A 10 1.46 12.63 5.95
CA HIS A 10 1.01 11.95 4.73
C HIS A 10 2.17 11.25 4.00
N ALA A 11 3.28 11.96 3.80
CA ALA A 11 4.46 11.42 3.12
C ALA A 11 5.07 10.24 3.90
N VAL A 12 5.22 10.37 5.22
CA VAL A 12 5.75 9.29 6.08
C VAL A 12 4.84 8.07 6.08
N ALA A 13 3.52 8.25 6.18
CA ALA A 13 2.57 7.13 6.09
C ALA A 13 2.67 6.41 4.74
N GLY A 14 2.80 7.13 3.64
CA GLY A 14 3.03 6.56 2.31
C GLY A 14 4.33 5.77 2.23
N ALA A 15 5.42 6.33 2.75
CA ALA A 15 6.71 5.66 2.77
C ALA A 15 6.69 4.37 3.62
N ILE A 16 6.02 4.39 4.77
CA ILE A 16 5.85 3.20 5.62
C ILE A 16 5.06 2.12 4.89
N TRP A 17 3.95 2.46 4.24
CA TRP A 17 3.13 1.48 3.52
C TRP A 17 3.91 0.84 2.37
N ILE A 18 4.48 1.67 1.49
CA ILE A 18 5.26 1.20 0.33
C ILE A 18 6.46 0.40 0.80
N GLY A 19 7.19 0.88 1.81
CA GLY A 19 8.36 0.20 2.37
C GLY A 19 8.04 -1.17 2.98
N ALA A 20 6.95 -1.27 3.74
CA ALA A 20 6.49 -2.54 4.30
C ALA A 20 6.14 -3.56 3.19
N CYS A 21 5.40 -3.12 2.15
CA CYS A 21 5.08 -3.96 1.00
C CYS A 21 6.34 -4.36 0.22
N ALA A 22 7.31 -3.46 0.04
CA ALA A 22 8.57 -3.74 -0.63
C ALA A 22 9.40 -4.78 0.15
N CYS A 23 9.54 -4.61 1.45
CA CYS A 23 10.23 -5.58 2.30
C CYS A 23 9.60 -6.97 2.21
N PHE A 24 8.26 -7.05 2.24
CA PHE A 24 7.55 -8.33 2.11
C PHE A 24 7.77 -8.96 0.73
N ALA A 25 7.68 -8.17 -0.35
CA ALA A 25 7.87 -8.64 -1.71
C ALA A 25 9.30 -9.14 -1.93
N ILE A 26 10.31 -8.38 -1.51
CA ILE A 26 11.73 -8.73 -1.65
C ILE A 26 12.03 -10.02 -0.87
N ALA A 27 11.63 -10.10 0.40
CA ALA A 27 11.84 -11.29 1.21
C ALA A 27 11.10 -12.51 0.63
N GLY A 28 9.86 -12.32 0.18
CA GLY A 28 9.07 -13.36 -0.46
C GLY A 28 9.68 -13.90 -1.74
N LEU A 29 10.32 -13.04 -2.55
CA LEU A 29 11.02 -13.45 -3.77
C LEU A 29 12.37 -14.14 -3.45
N ALA A 30 13.12 -13.62 -2.48
CA ALA A 30 14.45 -14.12 -2.12
C ALA A 30 14.43 -15.53 -1.51
N LEU A 31 13.36 -15.90 -0.80
CA LEU A 31 13.25 -17.20 -0.12
C LEU A 31 12.90 -18.37 -1.05
N GLY A 32 12.65 -18.10 -2.32
CA GLY A 32 12.29 -19.13 -3.30
C GLY A 32 10.82 -19.58 -3.23
N ALA A 33 10.19 -19.70 -4.38
CA ALA A 33 8.76 -19.99 -4.49
C ALA A 33 8.40 -21.35 -3.87
N GLY A 34 7.49 -21.33 -2.89
CA GLY A 34 6.96 -22.52 -2.24
C GLY A 34 7.89 -23.21 -1.25
N SER A 35 9.06 -22.65 -0.96
CA SER A 35 10.00 -23.21 0.01
C SER A 35 9.41 -23.25 1.44
N PRO A 36 9.87 -24.14 2.32
CA PRO A 36 9.48 -24.15 3.73
C PRO A 36 9.75 -22.81 4.42
N GLU A 37 10.87 -22.18 4.09
CA GLU A 37 11.29 -20.88 4.61
C GLU A 37 10.32 -19.78 4.21
N GLN A 38 9.93 -19.74 2.94
CA GLN A 38 8.93 -18.78 2.45
C GLN A 38 7.58 -18.97 3.14
N ARG A 39 7.11 -20.22 3.29
CA ARG A 39 5.86 -20.52 4.00
C ARG A 39 5.88 -20.02 5.44
N ASN A 40 6.98 -20.29 6.16
CA ASN A 40 7.15 -19.86 7.54
C ASN A 40 7.22 -18.32 7.67
N PHE A 41 7.94 -17.67 6.76
CA PHE A 41 8.00 -16.21 6.68
C PHE A 41 6.60 -15.60 6.46
N VAL A 42 5.86 -16.07 5.46
CA VAL A 42 4.51 -15.57 5.13
C VAL A 42 3.56 -15.81 6.31
N ALA A 43 3.57 -16.99 6.91
CA ALA A 43 2.71 -17.31 8.05
C ALA A 43 2.93 -16.37 9.24
N LYS A 44 4.19 -15.98 9.51
CA LYS A 44 4.55 -15.11 10.64
C LYS A 44 4.42 -13.62 10.37
N SER A 45 4.66 -13.18 9.11
CA SER A 45 4.85 -11.77 8.80
C SER A 45 3.66 -11.13 8.08
N ALA A 46 2.91 -11.89 7.26
CA ALA A 46 1.87 -11.33 6.41
C ALA A 46 0.84 -10.51 7.19
N SER A 47 0.28 -11.05 8.28
CA SER A 47 -0.74 -10.34 9.05
C SER A 47 -0.26 -9.04 9.71
N LYS A 48 1.03 -8.99 10.09
CA LYS A 48 1.64 -7.80 10.70
C LYS A 48 1.85 -6.71 9.66
N ILE A 49 2.31 -7.09 8.47
CA ILE A 49 2.53 -6.18 7.34
C ILE A 49 1.20 -5.66 6.81
N ASP A 50 0.20 -6.53 6.67
CA ASP A 50 -1.15 -6.15 6.29
C ASP A 50 -1.76 -5.16 7.30
N ALA A 51 -1.63 -5.40 8.61
CA ALA A 51 -2.11 -4.49 9.65
C ALA A 51 -1.40 -3.13 9.58
N LEU A 52 -0.07 -3.12 9.44
CA LEU A 52 0.71 -1.90 9.28
C LEU A 52 0.27 -1.10 8.05
N GLY A 53 0.05 -1.79 6.93
CA GLY A 53 -0.43 -1.19 5.69
C GLY A 53 -1.83 -0.58 5.84
N LEU A 54 -2.76 -1.25 6.54
CA LEU A 54 -4.10 -0.70 6.80
C LEU A 54 -4.05 0.55 7.69
N VAL A 55 -3.22 0.56 8.73
CA VAL A 55 -3.02 1.74 9.58
C VAL A 55 -2.44 2.88 8.76
N ALA A 56 -1.41 2.62 7.96
CA ALA A 56 -0.82 3.62 7.08
C ALA A 56 -1.83 4.15 6.05
N ALA A 57 -2.66 3.29 5.45
CA ALA A 57 -3.72 3.69 4.54
C ALA A 57 -4.78 4.57 5.20
N ALA A 58 -5.17 4.27 6.44
CA ALA A 58 -6.10 5.09 7.22
C ALA A 58 -5.50 6.49 7.49
N VAL A 59 -4.22 6.56 7.86
CA VAL A 59 -3.50 7.84 8.07
C VAL A 59 -3.41 8.62 6.76
N LEU A 60 -3.11 7.95 5.64
CA LEU A 60 -3.08 8.58 4.31
C LEU A 60 -4.44 9.16 3.92
N LEU A 61 -5.52 8.43 4.16
CA LEU A 61 -6.87 8.91 3.88
C LEU A 61 -7.21 10.12 4.75
N ALA A 62 -6.98 10.03 6.06
CA ALA A 62 -7.27 11.12 6.99
C ALA A 62 -6.46 12.38 6.65
N THR A 63 -5.16 12.25 6.43
CA THR A 63 -4.29 13.38 6.09
C THR A 63 -4.55 13.94 4.71
N GLY A 64 -4.91 13.08 3.73
CA GLY A 64 -5.29 13.50 2.38
C GLY A 64 -6.58 14.32 2.38
N LEU A 65 -7.62 13.87 3.08
CA LEU A 65 -8.88 14.61 3.24
C LEU A 65 -8.67 15.94 3.99
N THR A 66 -7.92 15.92 5.09
CA THR A 66 -7.61 17.14 5.85
C THR A 66 -6.79 18.12 4.99
N GLY A 67 -5.80 17.63 4.24
CA GLY A 67 -5.02 18.46 3.32
C GLY A 67 -5.90 19.11 2.24
N LEU A 68 -6.82 18.36 1.66
CA LEU A 68 -7.75 18.87 0.66
C LEU A 68 -8.68 19.94 1.26
N THR A 69 -9.23 19.74 2.45
CA THR A 69 -10.06 20.76 3.12
C THR A 69 -9.30 22.03 3.43
N VAL A 70 -8.04 21.95 3.87
CA VAL A 70 -7.19 23.10 4.14
C VAL A 70 -6.90 23.89 2.84
N VAL A 71 -6.53 23.18 1.77
CA VAL A 71 -6.26 23.83 0.47
C VAL A 71 -7.51 24.48 -0.08
N THR A 72 -8.67 23.84 0.00
CA THR A 72 -9.96 24.40 -0.42
C THR A 72 -10.33 25.65 0.37
N ALA A 73 -10.09 25.64 1.68
CA ALA A 73 -10.37 26.80 2.53
C ALA A 73 -9.48 28.00 2.22
N LEU A 74 -8.23 27.77 1.79
CA LEU A 74 -7.28 28.84 1.47
C LEU A 74 -7.46 29.42 0.06
N HIS A 75 -7.80 28.60 -0.92
CA HIS A 75 -7.81 28.97 -2.36
C HIS A 75 -9.22 28.96 -2.95
N GLY A 76 -10.26 28.66 -2.18
CA GLY A 76 -11.60 28.39 -2.69
C GLY A 76 -11.61 27.11 -3.53
N PHE A 77 -12.61 26.96 -4.39
CA PHE A 77 -12.72 25.82 -5.32
C PHE A 77 -12.05 26.06 -6.68
N ALA A 78 -11.21 27.09 -6.80
CA ALA A 78 -10.53 27.44 -8.05
C ALA A 78 -9.26 26.60 -8.27
N PHE A 79 -9.46 25.28 -8.44
CA PHE A 79 -8.35 24.38 -8.75
C PHE A 79 -8.06 24.34 -10.26
N SER A 80 -6.79 24.28 -10.63
CA SER A 80 -6.42 24.06 -12.02
C SER A 80 -6.83 22.66 -12.50
N THR A 81 -7.12 22.53 -13.80
CA THR A 81 -7.44 21.23 -14.40
C THR A 81 -6.31 20.20 -14.16
N ALA A 82 -5.06 20.64 -14.20
CA ALA A 82 -3.90 19.78 -13.93
C ALA A 82 -3.94 19.22 -12.51
N PHE A 83 -4.20 20.07 -11.50
CA PHE A 83 -4.34 19.63 -10.10
C PHE A 83 -5.45 18.59 -9.94
N MET A 84 -6.64 18.86 -10.49
CA MET A 84 -7.79 17.95 -10.39
C MET A 84 -7.51 16.60 -11.07
N THR A 85 -6.85 16.63 -12.23
CA THR A 85 -6.47 15.40 -12.95
C THR A 85 -5.50 14.55 -12.12
N VAL A 86 -4.44 15.14 -11.59
CA VAL A 86 -3.47 14.42 -10.78
C VAL A 86 -4.09 13.90 -9.49
N LEU A 87 -4.95 14.70 -8.83
CA LEU A 87 -5.69 14.27 -7.65
C LEU A 87 -6.58 13.05 -7.96
N ALA A 88 -7.32 13.08 -9.05
CA ALA A 88 -8.18 11.97 -9.48
C ALA A 88 -7.36 10.70 -9.75
N ILE A 89 -6.21 10.82 -10.42
CA ILE A 89 -5.29 9.68 -10.65
C ILE A 89 -4.79 9.13 -9.32
N LYS A 90 -4.36 9.98 -8.39
CA LYS A 90 -3.87 9.54 -7.05
C LYS A 90 -4.95 8.83 -6.24
N ILE A 91 -6.20 9.32 -6.27
CA ILE A 91 -7.33 8.65 -5.63
C ILE A 91 -7.58 7.29 -6.28
N GLY A 92 -7.57 7.22 -7.61
CA GLY A 92 -7.70 5.95 -8.34
C GLY A 92 -6.60 4.94 -7.97
N LEU A 93 -5.34 5.36 -7.96
CA LEU A 93 -4.22 4.52 -7.53
C LEU A 93 -4.40 4.04 -6.08
N PHE A 94 -4.78 4.93 -5.16
CA PHE A 94 -5.03 4.58 -3.76
C PHE A 94 -6.12 3.51 -3.63
N VAL A 95 -7.24 3.65 -4.35
CA VAL A 95 -8.32 2.65 -4.36
C VAL A 95 -7.82 1.30 -4.88
N VAL A 96 -7.08 1.28 -5.98
CA VAL A 96 -6.52 0.04 -6.55
C VAL A 96 -5.53 -0.59 -5.57
N MET A 97 -4.70 0.20 -4.89
CA MET A 97 -3.78 -0.30 -3.85
C MET A 97 -4.54 -0.92 -2.67
N LEU A 98 -5.66 -0.32 -2.22
CA LEU A 98 -6.52 -0.89 -1.18
C LEU A 98 -7.15 -2.22 -1.62
N VAL A 99 -7.62 -2.30 -2.87
CA VAL A 99 -8.16 -3.55 -3.43
C VAL A 99 -7.09 -4.62 -3.49
N ALA A 100 -5.89 -4.31 -3.98
CA ALA A 100 -4.77 -5.25 -4.03
C ALA A 100 -4.39 -5.73 -2.62
N MET A 101 -4.40 -4.84 -1.64
CA MET A 101 -4.09 -5.17 -0.25
C MET A 101 -5.16 -6.06 0.39
N THR A 102 -6.45 -5.72 0.22
CA THR A 102 -7.55 -6.56 0.73
C THR A 102 -7.57 -7.93 0.09
N TRP A 103 -7.23 -8.03 -1.20
CA TRP A 103 -7.02 -9.30 -1.88
C TRP A 103 -5.87 -10.09 -1.25
N SER A 104 -4.70 -9.46 -1.04
CA SER A 104 -3.55 -10.07 -0.37
C SER A 104 -3.90 -10.61 1.00
N MET A 105 -4.67 -9.86 1.81
CA MET A 105 -5.12 -10.30 3.14
C MET A 105 -5.98 -11.57 3.06
N ARG A 106 -6.91 -11.67 2.09
CA ARG A 106 -7.75 -12.86 1.89
C ARG A 106 -6.90 -14.07 1.48
N VAL A 107 -5.98 -13.89 0.54
CA VAL A 107 -5.05 -14.94 0.12
C VAL A 107 -4.16 -15.35 1.29
N GLY A 108 -3.65 -14.41 2.08
CA GLY A 108 -2.86 -14.68 3.26
C GLY A 108 -3.61 -15.47 4.33
N ALA A 109 -4.89 -15.19 4.54
CA ALA A 109 -5.74 -15.96 5.43
C ALA A 109 -5.91 -17.40 4.91
N ALA A 110 -6.13 -17.59 3.62
CA ALA A 110 -6.24 -18.91 2.99
C ALA A 110 -4.92 -19.69 3.09
N VAL A 111 -3.77 -19.04 2.86
CA VAL A 111 -2.44 -19.66 3.03
C VAL A 111 -2.24 -20.14 4.45
N ARG A 112 -2.52 -19.30 5.46
CA ARG A 112 -2.40 -19.70 6.88
C ARG A 112 -3.31 -20.89 7.23
N ALA A 113 -4.56 -20.87 6.73
CA ALA A 113 -5.49 -21.97 6.95
C ALA A 113 -5.02 -23.27 6.27
N ALA A 114 -4.44 -23.19 5.07
CA ALA A 114 -3.88 -24.33 4.36
C ALA A 114 -2.66 -24.91 5.10
N ILE A 115 -1.77 -24.06 5.61
CA ILE A 115 -0.62 -24.48 6.44
C ILE A 115 -1.10 -25.19 7.70
N ALA A 116 -2.10 -24.65 8.41
CA ALA A 116 -2.65 -25.25 9.62
C ALA A 116 -3.31 -26.62 9.39
N ARG A 117 -3.75 -26.91 8.16
CA ARG A 117 -4.33 -28.19 7.74
C ARG A 117 -3.33 -29.09 7.04
N GLU A 118 -2.05 -28.75 7.05
CA GLU A 118 -0.97 -29.47 6.37
C GLU A 118 -1.12 -29.59 4.83
N HIS A 119 -1.98 -28.78 4.24
CA HIS A 119 -2.19 -28.71 2.79
C HIS A 119 -1.08 -27.84 2.13
N THR A 120 0.17 -28.29 2.20
CA THR A 120 1.34 -27.51 1.76
C THR A 120 1.33 -27.12 0.28
N GLY A 121 0.75 -27.97 -0.59
CA GLY A 121 0.62 -27.68 -2.03
C GLY A 121 -0.30 -26.51 -2.30
N ALA A 122 -1.46 -26.42 -1.63
CA ALA A 122 -2.38 -25.30 -1.77
C ALA A 122 -1.78 -23.98 -1.24
N ALA A 123 -1.05 -24.06 -0.12
CA ALA A 123 -0.34 -22.90 0.40
C ALA A 123 0.73 -22.41 -0.59
N ALA A 124 1.55 -23.30 -1.14
CA ALA A 124 2.60 -22.97 -2.10
C ALA A 124 2.03 -22.31 -3.39
N ALA A 125 0.89 -22.79 -3.90
CA ALA A 125 0.24 -22.24 -5.08
C ALA A 125 -0.32 -20.82 -4.89
N ALA A 126 -0.73 -20.47 -3.67
CA ALA A 126 -1.32 -19.17 -3.35
C ALA A 126 -0.26 -18.06 -3.05
N MET A 127 0.92 -18.44 -2.57
CA MET A 127 1.97 -17.48 -2.17
C MET A 127 2.43 -16.51 -3.26
N PRO A 128 2.64 -16.94 -4.52
CA PRO A 128 3.02 -16.02 -5.59
C PRO A 128 2.01 -14.90 -5.83
N GLN A 129 0.72 -15.17 -5.57
CA GLN A 129 -0.34 -14.16 -5.71
C GLN A 129 -0.20 -13.06 -4.66
N MET A 130 0.16 -13.39 -3.42
CA MET A 130 0.44 -12.41 -2.38
C MET A 130 1.64 -11.53 -2.75
N VAL A 131 2.74 -12.15 -3.17
CA VAL A 131 3.95 -11.42 -3.57
C VAL A 131 3.63 -10.47 -4.73
N LYS A 132 2.92 -10.94 -5.76
CA LYS A 132 2.48 -10.10 -6.89
C LYS A 132 1.61 -8.92 -6.44
N ALA A 133 0.69 -9.12 -5.51
CA ALA A 133 -0.15 -8.05 -4.98
C ALA A 133 0.71 -6.97 -4.28
N HIS A 134 1.69 -7.36 -3.47
CA HIS A 134 2.59 -6.41 -2.82
C HIS A 134 3.50 -5.68 -3.82
N VAL A 135 4.02 -6.37 -4.84
CA VAL A 135 4.78 -5.72 -5.94
C VAL A 135 3.91 -4.69 -6.66
N ALA A 136 2.65 -5.00 -6.95
CA ALA A 136 1.72 -4.06 -7.57
C ALA A 136 1.49 -2.82 -6.68
N VAL A 137 1.30 -3.00 -5.37
CA VAL A 137 1.17 -1.88 -4.42
C VAL A 137 2.43 -1.00 -4.43
N VAL A 138 3.63 -1.60 -4.43
CA VAL A 138 4.90 -0.86 -4.50
C VAL A 138 5.00 -0.05 -5.79
N ALA A 139 4.71 -0.65 -6.95
CA ALA A 139 4.75 0.03 -8.23
C ALA A 139 3.77 1.21 -8.30
N MET A 140 2.52 0.99 -7.89
CA MET A 140 1.50 2.05 -7.86
C MET A 140 1.84 3.14 -6.86
N GLY A 141 2.38 2.78 -5.70
CA GLY A 141 2.84 3.72 -4.69
C GLY A 141 3.99 4.60 -5.18
N ALA A 142 4.95 4.03 -5.91
CA ALA A 142 6.04 4.79 -6.53
C ALA A 142 5.50 5.81 -7.56
N VAL A 143 4.54 5.42 -8.40
CA VAL A 143 3.87 6.35 -9.33
C VAL A 143 3.16 7.46 -8.57
N ALA A 144 2.43 7.14 -7.50
CA ALA A 144 1.72 8.13 -6.68
C ALA A 144 2.67 9.12 -6.01
N LEU A 145 3.88 8.68 -5.59
CA LEU A 145 4.93 9.57 -5.06
C LEU A 145 5.46 10.52 -6.14
N ILE A 146 5.80 10.01 -7.32
CA ILE A 146 6.28 10.82 -8.45
C ILE A 146 5.25 11.89 -8.82
N LEU A 147 3.98 11.52 -8.93
CA LEU A 147 2.89 12.46 -9.19
C LEU A 147 2.74 13.51 -8.07
N GLY A 148 3.04 13.14 -6.82
CA GLY A 148 3.03 14.05 -5.69
C GLY A 148 4.13 15.10 -5.77
N THR A 149 5.35 14.71 -6.11
CA THR A 149 6.49 15.64 -6.26
C THR A 149 6.30 16.57 -7.45
N TRP A 150 5.72 16.10 -8.54
CA TRP A 150 5.42 16.92 -9.71
C TRP A 150 4.44 18.06 -9.37
N LEU A 151 3.39 17.78 -8.59
CA LEU A 151 2.43 18.82 -8.14
C LEU A 151 3.05 19.88 -7.23
N MET A 152 4.13 19.56 -6.50
CA MET A 152 4.79 20.52 -5.63
C MET A 152 5.77 21.43 -6.38
N GLY A 153 6.17 21.06 -7.58
CA GLY A 153 7.11 21.80 -8.42
C GLY A 153 6.43 22.65 -9.53
N SER A 154 5.11 22.52 -9.72
CA SER A 154 4.30 23.27 -10.68
C SER A 154 3.48 24.36 -9.99
#